data_0cd90684657b49eacea85d359526df4d
#
_entry.id   0cd90684657b49eacea85d359526df4d
#
_cell.length_a   1.000
_cell.length_b   1.000
_cell.length_c   1.000
_cell.angle_alpha   90.00
_cell.angle_beta   90.00
_cell.angle_gamma   90.00
#
_symmetry.space_group_name_H-M   'P 1'
#
loop_
_entity.id
_entity.type
_entity.pdbx_description
1 polymer ?
#
loop_
_entity_poly.entity_id
_entity_poly.type
_entity_poly.pdbx_seq_one_letter_code
_entity_poly.pdbx_strand_id
1 'polypeptide(L)'
;MKLPKRLDLKLDLEIDLWKIRPGVYIDLRPFPYGMAEEAYVCAASFEEVYVTSVEELLSRIDGEEKLGLVLSNNVISSRFFLLSPDQDIREVAFRNFREDSAIDDFYIGDIGAERAYVVNSIDTASKRIIESQLPFIEPVIVRAIPASFAISCFIRSLFDLKSTYLIVECRAYEICLYSCAIVEGIPITLSSDVVKSNVSNSLKEKIIFMNHKAGRFFKTDLISQVFVVSGERSVMPVEKIAEIVSSSLKNIDKVEIKVVEEPFSAVKGAWLFEDEKK
;
A
#
# COMPACT_ATOMS: atom_id res chain seq x y z
N MET A 1 -25.73 -9.41 -31.25
CA MET A 1 -24.55 -9.40 -30.39
C MET A 1 -25.06 -9.31 -28.96
N LYS A 2 -25.03 -10.40 -28.18
CA LYS A 2 -25.51 -10.43 -26.79
C LYS A 2 -24.37 -9.92 -25.94
N LEU A 3 -24.60 -8.83 -25.18
CA LEU A 3 -23.68 -8.35 -24.13
C LEU A 3 -23.41 -9.51 -23.15
N PRO A 4 -22.17 -9.75 -22.76
CA PRO A 4 -21.86 -10.74 -21.75
C PRO A 4 -22.56 -10.36 -20.43
N LYS A 5 -23.11 -11.38 -19.76
CA LYS A 5 -23.74 -11.25 -18.45
C LYS A 5 -22.76 -10.58 -17.49
N ARG A 6 -23.24 -9.59 -16.73
CA ARG A 6 -22.53 -8.99 -15.61
C ARG A 6 -21.94 -10.12 -14.76
N LEU A 7 -20.64 -10.19 -14.69
CA LEU A 7 -19.94 -10.97 -13.68
C LEU A 7 -20.15 -10.27 -12.34
N ASP A 8 -20.94 -10.90 -11.47
CA ASP A 8 -20.86 -10.61 -10.05
C ASP A 8 -19.53 -11.19 -9.55
N LEU A 9 -18.52 -10.35 -9.46
CA LEU A 9 -17.35 -10.65 -8.65
C LEU A 9 -17.86 -10.82 -7.22
N LYS A 10 -18.15 -12.06 -6.84
CA LYS A 10 -18.26 -12.42 -5.45
C LYS A 10 -16.86 -12.30 -4.87
N LEU A 11 -16.53 -11.10 -4.38
CA LEU A 11 -15.57 -10.97 -3.29
C LEU A 11 -16.24 -11.66 -2.09
N ASP A 12 -16.19 -12.99 -2.05
CA ASP A 12 -16.56 -13.78 -0.89
C ASP A 12 -15.43 -13.60 0.15
N LEU A 13 -15.41 -12.41 0.76
CA LEU A 13 -14.52 -12.08 1.88
C LEU A 13 -14.90 -12.81 3.18
N GLU A 14 -15.92 -13.66 3.15
CA GLU A 14 -16.37 -14.42 4.31
C GLU A 14 -15.60 -15.72 4.58
N ILE A 15 -14.80 -16.18 3.63
CA ILE A 15 -13.92 -17.33 3.84
C ILE A 15 -12.61 -16.82 4.38
N ASP A 16 -11.96 -17.53 5.29
CA ASP A 16 -10.58 -17.39 5.78
C ASP A 16 -9.53 -17.24 4.62
N LEU A 17 -9.74 -16.27 3.72
CA LEU A 17 -8.88 -15.98 2.57
C LEU A 17 -7.44 -15.69 2.99
N TRP A 18 -7.26 -15.30 4.25
CA TRP A 18 -5.95 -15.11 4.87
C TRP A 18 -5.12 -16.39 4.98
N LYS A 19 -5.76 -17.56 4.90
CA LYS A 19 -5.07 -18.87 4.89
C LYS A 19 -4.60 -19.27 3.50
N ILE A 20 -5.10 -18.60 2.47
CA ILE A 20 -4.77 -18.92 1.08
C ILE A 20 -3.65 -18.01 0.62
N ARG A 21 -2.50 -18.58 0.29
CA ARG A 21 -1.38 -17.85 -0.29
C ARG A 21 -1.63 -17.59 -1.78
N PRO A 22 -1.46 -16.35 -2.28
CA PRO A 22 -1.46 -16.08 -3.72
C PRO A 22 -0.32 -16.83 -4.42
N GLY A 23 -0.55 -17.28 -5.64
CA GLY A 23 0.52 -17.78 -6.52
C GLY A 23 1.32 -16.65 -7.16
N VAL A 24 0.63 -15.55 -7.45
CA VAL A 24 1.25 -14.34 -8.06
C VAL A 24 0.71 -13.09 -7.38
N TYR A 25 1.59 -12.12 -7.09
CA TYR A 25 1.22 -10.75 -6.77
C TYR A 25 1.33 -9.85 -7.99
N ILE A 26 0.31 -9.01 -8.22
CA ILE A 26 0.27 -8.04 -9.30
C ILE A 26 0.19 -6.63 -8.70
N ASP A 27 1.09 -5.76 -9.11
CA ASP A 27 0.99 -4.32 -8.81
C ASP A 27 0.11 -3.66 -9.88
N LEU A 28 -1.12 -3.34 -9.52
CA LEU A 28 -2.08 -2.66 -10.39
C LEU A 28 -1.88 -1.14 -10.47
N ARG A 29 -0.87 -0.61 -9.82
CA ARG A 29 -0.56 0.81 -9.97
C ARG A 29 0.10 1.03 -11.34
N PRO A 30 -0.21 2.16 -12.01
CA PRO A 30 0.38 2.43 -13.32
C PRO A 30 1.91 2.28 -13.29
N PHE A 31 2.43 1.45 -14.18
CA PHE A 31 3.87 1.18 -14.20
C PHE A 31 4.66 2.43 -14.59
N PRO A 32 5.76 2.75 -13.88
CA PRO A 32 6.46 4.03 -14.03
C PRO A 32 7.24 4.19 -15.35
N TYR A 33 7.32 3.19 -16.20
CA TYR A 33 8.24 3.21 -17.33
C TYR A 33 7.66 3.71 -18.67
N GLY A 34 6.45 4.22 -18.70
CA GLY A 34 5.92 5.04 -19.82
C GLY A 34 6.02 4.45 -21.23
N MET A 35 6.16 3.15 -21.40
CA MET A 35 6.45 2.53 -22.69
C MET A 35 5.35 1.64 -23.25
N ALA A 36 4.40 1.24 -22.47
CA ALA A 36 3.20 0.56 -22.96
C ALA A 36 2.05 0.89 -22.01
N GLU A 37 0.94 1.24 -22.58
CA GLU A 37 -0.27 1.64 -21.85
C GLU A 37 -0.84 0.53 -20.97
N GLU A 38 -0.23 -0.69 -20.94
CA GLU A 38 -0.79 -1.87 -20.32
C GLU A 38 0.28 -2.84 -19.75
N ALA A 39 1.31 -2.34 -19.10
CA ALA A 39 2.30 -3.21 -18.46
C ALA A 39 2.08 -3.28 -16.95
N TYR A 40 2.15 -4.49 -16.39
CA TYR A 40 2.05 -4.78 -14.97
C TYR A 40 3.37 -5.32 -14.41
N VAL A 41 3.61 -5.02 -13.14
CA VAL A 41 4.67 -5.68 -12.38
C VAL A 41 4.06 -6.87 -11.65
N CYS A 42 4.63 -8.03 -11.88
CA CYS A 42 4.18 -9.28 -11.27
C CYS A 42 5.33 -9.92 -10.50
N ALA A 43 5.01 -10.59 -9.42
CA ALA A 43 5.95 -11.37 -8.64
C ALA A 43 5.37 -12.75 -8.33
N ALA A 44 6.03 -13.79 -8.82
CA ALA A 44 5.75 -15.18 -8.47
C ALA A 44 6.50 -15.61 -7.20
N SER A 45 7.55 -14.87 -6.80
CA SER A 45 8.27 -14.99 -5.54
C SER A 45 8.96 -13.67 -5.21
N PHE A 46 9.66 -13.61 -4.08
CA PHE A 46 10.48 -12.45 -3.73
C PHE A 46 11.59 -12.17 -4.74
N GLU A 47 12.16 -13.21 -5.34
CA GLU A 47 13.27 -13.11 -6.30
C GLU A 47 12.77 -13.06 -7.75
N GLU A 48 11.64 -13.70 -8.04
CA GLU A 48 11.07 -13.79 -9.38
C GLU A 48 10.07 -12.67 -9.62
N VAL A 49 10.58 -11.50 -10.04
CA VAL A 49 9.79 -10.32 -10.40
C VAL A 49 9.97 -10.04 -11.89
N TYR A 50 8.87 -9.81 -12.58
CA TYR A 50 8.87 -9.54 -14.02
C TYR A 50 7.83 -8.47 -14.38
N VAL A 51 8.09 -7.81 -15.51
CA VAL A 51 7.14 -6.87 -16.12
C VAL A 51 6.51 -7.56 -17.32
N THR A 52 5.20 -7.50 -17.41
CA THR A 52 4.45 -8.22 -18.44
C THR A 52 3.28 -7.39 -18.98
N SER A 53 2.88 -7.63 -20.21
CA SER A 53 1.63 -7.11 -20.75
C SER A 53 0.43 -7.88 -20.17
N VAL A 54 -0.77 -7.32 -20.32
CA VAL A 54 -2.03 -8.01 -19.94
C VAL A 54 -2.15 -9.35 -20.67
N GLU A 55 -1.87 -9.37 -21.98
CA GLU A 55 -1.98 -10.59 -22.80
C GLU A 55 -1.02 -11.69 -22.34
N GLU A 56 0.22 -11.32 -22.05
CA GLU A 56 1.22 -12.27 -21.55
C GLU A 56 0.89 -12.73 -20.14
N LEU A 57 0.42 -11.82 -19.27
CA LEU A 57 -0.06 -12.17 -17.94
C LEU A 57 -1.17 -13.23 -18.01
N LEU A 58 -2.16 -13.00 -18.86
CA LEU A 58 -3.27 -13.95 -19.07
C LEU A 58 -2.81 -15.32 -19.57
N SER A 59 -1.76 -15.36 -20.38
CA SER A 59 -1.21 -16.63 -20.88
C SER A 59 -0.42 -17.40 -19.80
N ARG A 60 0.06 -16.71 -18.75
CA ARG A 60 0.84 -17.29 -17.66
C ARG A 60 0.00 -17.70 -16.45
N ILE A 61 -1.12 -16.99 -16.24
CA ILE A 61 -2.02 -17.30 -15.14
C ILE A 61 -2.96 -18.43 -15.57
N ASP A 62 -2.82 -19.58 -14.94
CA ASP A 62 -3.81 -20.64 -15.06
C ASP A 62 -5.12 -20.19 -14.38
N GLY A 63 -6.27 -20.49 -14.96
CA GLY A 63 -7.58 -20.05 -14.45
C GLY A 63 -7.91 -20.49 -13.01
N GLU A 64 -7.11 -21.37 -12.43
CA GLU A 64 -7.16 -21.78 -11.02
C GLU A 64 -6.20 -21.00 -10.12
N GLU A 65 -5.35 -20.14 -10.68
CA GLU A 65 -4.34 -19.45 -9.93
C GLU A 65 -4.94 -18.34 -9.05
N LYS A 66 -4.47 -18.29 -7.82
CA LYS A 66 -4.92 -17.34 -6.80
C LYS A 66 -4.05 -16.11 -6.85
N LEU A 67 -4.66 -14.94 -6.99
CA LEU A 67 -3.97 -13.67 -7.16
C LEU A 67 -3.97 -12.83 -5.89
N GLY A 68 -2.83 -12.20 -5.63
CA GLY A 68 -2.69 -11.07 -4.73
C GLY A 68 -2.57 -9.78 -5.53
N LEU A 69 -3.20 -8.71 -5.06
CA LEU A 69 -3.12 -7.39 -5.67
C LEU A 69 -2.40 -6.41 -4.75
N VAL A 70 -1.48 -5.64 -5.31
CA VAL A 70 -0.97 -4.42 -4.68
C VAL A 70 -1.70 -3.23 -5.30
N LEU A 71 -2.37 -2.46 -4.46
CA LEU A 71 -3.25 -1.37 -4.87
C LEU A 71 -2.74 -0.02 -4.34
N SER A 72 -2.99 1.05 -5.09
CA SER A 72 -2.72 2.39 -4.57
C SER A 72 -3.62 2.70 -3.37
N ASN A 73 -3.14 3.52 -2.44
CA ASN A 73 -3.90 3.95 -1.27
C ASN A 73 -5.13 4.84 -1.62
N ASN A 74 -5.30 5.20 -2.89
CA ASN A 74 -6.50 5.87 -3.39
C ASN A 74 -7.61 4.87 -3.79
N VAL A 75 -7.24 3.62 -4.05
CA VAL A 75 -8.15 2.54 -4.45
C VAL A 75 -8.56 1.70 -3.25
N ILE A 76 -7.59 1.41 -2.37
CA ILE A 76 -7.83 0.73 -1.10
C ILE A 76 -7.63 1.70 0.06
N SER A 77 -8.68 1.95 0.82
CA SER A 77 -8.62 2.78 2.02
C SER A 77 -8.22 1.91 3.21
N SER A 78 -7.13 2.27 3.88
CA SER A 78 -6.67 1.58 5.09
C SER A 78 -6.77 2.53 6.27
N ARG A 79 -7.39 2.09 7.38
CA ARG A 79 -7.53 2.86 8.60
C ARG A 79 -7.16 2.04 9.81
N PHE A 80 -6.52 2.70 10.75
CA PHE A 80 -6.18 2.13 12.04
C PHE A 80 -7.21 2.55 13.09
N PHE A 81 -7.64 1.60 13.93
CA PHE A 81 -8.59 1.81 15.01
C PHE A 81 -8.05 1.26 16.32
N LEU A 82 -8.24 2.03 17.38
CA LEU A 82 -8.12 1.58 18.76
C LEU A 82 -9.52 1.50 19.36
N LEU A 83 -9.91 0.33 19.81
CA LEU A 83 -11.25 0.04 20.31
C LEU A 83 -11.20 -0.45 21.75
N SER A 84 -12.09 0.08 22.57
CA SER A 84 -12.33 -0.51 23.89
C SER A 84 -12.87 -1.93 23.76
N PRO A 85 -12.67 -2.81 24.77
CA PRO A 85 -13.04 -4.23 24.70
C PRO A 85 -14.52 -4.52 24.42
N ASP A 86 -15.41 -3.55 24.71
CA ASP A 86 -16.84 -3.61 24.50
C ASP A 86 -17.30 -3.15 23.11
N GLN A 87 -16.40 -2.58 22.30
CA GLN A 87 -16.71 -2.12 20.95
C GLN A 87 -16.49 -3.24 19.91
N ASP A 88 -17.45 -3.34 18.97
CA ASP A 88 -17.34 -4.23 17.81
C ASP A 88 -16.67 -3.50 16.65
N ILE A 89 -15.59 -4.07 16.12
CA ILE A 89 -14.85 -3.50 14.99
C ILE A 89 -15.74 -3.37 13.75
N ARG A 90 -16.62 -4.32 13.48
CA ARG A 90 -17.51 -4.30 12.32
C ARG A 90 -18.47 -3.13 12.38
N GLU A 91 -19.09 -2.88 13.55
CA GLU A 91 -19.96 -1.72 13.73
C GLU A 91 -19.21 -0.40 13.52
N VAL A 92 -17.98 -0.30 14.06
CA VAL A 92 -17.15 0.91 13.89
C VAL A 92 -16.73 1.07 12.43
N ALA A 93 -16.35 -0.01 11.76
CA ALA A 93 -16.00 0.01 10.35
C ALA A 93 -17.18 0.46 9.47
N PHE A 94 -18.36 -0.11 9.65
CA PHE A 94 -19.57 0.30 8.91
C PHE A 94 -19.94 1.79 9.08
N ARG A 95 -19.65 2.39 10.23
CA ARG A 95 -19.87 3.83 10.45
C ARG A 95 -18.81 4.72 9.78
N ASN A 96 -17.65 4.18 9.49
CA ASN A 96 -16.49 4.94 9.00
C ASN A 96 -16.22 4.76 7.51
N PHE A 97 -16.75 3.72 6.90
CA PHE A 97 -16.64 3.46 5.47
C PHE A 97 -18.02 3.57 4.79
N ARG A 98 -18.04 3.55 3.46
CA ARG A 98 -19.30 3.57 2.73
C ARG A 98 -20.02 2.23 2.87
N GLU A 99 -21.34 2.24 2.88
CA GLU A 99 -22.19 1.05 3.03
C GLU A 99 -21.96 0.00 1.94
N ASP A 100 -21.52 0.44 0.75
CA ASP A 100 -21.24 -0.41 -0.41
C ASP A 100 -19.79 -0.90 -0.49
N SER A 101 -19.01 -0.70 0.57
CA SER A 101 -17.60 -1.08 0.61
C SER A 101 -17.44 -2.54 1.03
N ALA A 102 -16.55 -3.25 0.34
CA ALA A 102 -15.98 -4.48 0.88
C ALA A 102 -14.99 -4.10 2.00
N ILE A 103 -15.16 -4.69 3.17
CA ILE A 103 -14.39 -4.39 4.39
C ILE A 103 -13.66 -5.66 4.81
N ASP A 104 -12.38 -5.49 5.13
CA ASP A 104 -11.51 -6.52 5.69
C ASP A 104 -10.80 -5.97 6.92
N ASP A 105 -10.93 -6.66 8.05
CA ASP A 105 -10.40 -6.21 9.33
C ASP A 105 -9.33 -7.14 9.89
N PHE A 106 -8.26 -6.56 10.42
CA PHE A 106 -7.15 -7.25 11.02
C PHE A 106 -6.97 -6.85 12.47
N TYR A 107 -7.07 -7.79 13.36
CA TYR A 107 -6.59 -7.62 14.72
C TYR A 107 -5.05 -7.62 14.72
N ILE A 108 -4.44 -6.57 15.29
CA ILE A 108 -3.00 -6.43 15.38
C ILE A 108 -2.49 -6.87 16.75
N GLY A 109 -3.19 -6.52 17.80
CA GLY A 109 -2.79 -6.77 19.19
C GLY A 109 -3.50 -5.83 20.16
N ASP A 110 -3.13 -5.89 21.42
CA ASP A 110 -3.64 -5.03 22.47
C ASP A 110 -2.65 -3.90 22.77
N ILE A 111 -3.13 -2.67 22.80
CA ILE A 111 -2.36 -1.48 23.19
C ILE A 111 -2.94 -0.96 24.51
N GLY A 112 -2.32 -1.32 25.61
CA GLY A 112 -2.87 -1.03 26.93
C GLY A 112 -4.18 -1.78 27.18
N ALA A 113 -5.29 -1.05 27.36
CA ALA A 113 -6.62 -1.62 27.55
C ALA A 113 -7.45 -1.68 26.25
N GLU A 114 -6.90 -1.22 25.13
CA GLU A 114 -7.60 -1.12 23.85
C GLU A 114 -7.11 -2.19 22.86
N ARG A 115 -8.02 -2.65 22.01
CA ARG A 115 -7.71 -3.57 20.91
C ARG A 115 -7.40 -2.79 19.65
N ALA A 116 -6.27 -3.11 19.01
CA ALA A 116 -5.79 -2.46 17.81
C ALA A 116 -6.19 -3.25 16.54
N TYR A 117 -6.79 -2.55 15.59
CA TYR A 117 -7.20 -3.12 14.29
C TYR A 117 -6.72 -2.26 13.13
N VAL A 118 -6.36 -2.90 12.03
CA VAL A 118 -6.31 -2.26 10.70
C VAL A 118 -7.52 -2.72 9.91
N VAL A 119 -8.23 -1.79 9.34
CA VAL A 119 -9.38 -2.06 8.48
C VAL A 119 -9.08 -1.55 7.09
N ASN A 120 -9.09 -2.45 6.12
CA ASN A 120 -9.00 -2.14 4.71
C ASN A 120 -10.39 -2.12 4.09
N SER A 121 -10.63 -1.19 3.18
CA SER A 121 -11.92 -1.04 2.52
C SER A 121 -11.73 -0.71 1.05
N ILE A 122 -12.47 -1.37 0.19
CA ILE A 122 -12.55 -1.13 -1.25
C ILE A 122 -14.01 -0.78 -1.57
N ASP A 123 -14.26 0.46 -2.00
CA ASP A 123 -15.59 0.89 -2.39
C ASP A 123 -15.96 0.40 -3.81
N THR A 124 -17.24 0.50 -4.17
CA THR A 124 -17.74 0.08 -5.48
C THR A 124 -17.06 0.81 -6.64
N ALA A 125 -16.68 2.07 -6.48
CA ALA A 125 -15.98 2.82 -7.52
C ALA A 125 -14.56 2.26 -7.73
N SER A 126 -13.84 1.99 -6.65
CA SER A 126 -12.52 1.37 -6.66
C SER A 126 -12.56 -0.05 -7.22
N LYS A 127 -13.60 -0.83 -6.87
CA LYS A 127 -13.84 -2.16 -7.45
C LYS A 127 -13.95 -2.09 -8.97
N ARG A 128 -14.72 -1.14 -9.51
CA ARG A 128 -14.84 -0.92 -10.97
C ARG A 128 -13.51 -0.56 -11.63
N ILE A 129 -12.65 0.19 -10.95
CA ILE A 129 -11.29 0.50 -11.44
C ILE A 129 -10.48 -0.78 -11.57
N ILE A 130 -10.48 -1.63 -10.55
CA ILE A 130 -9.79 -2.93 -10.57
C ILE A 130 -10.34 -3.80 -11.72
N GLU A 131 -11.65 -3.92 -11.83
CA GLU A 131 -12.32 -4.67 -12.90
C GLU A 131 -11.97 -4.15 -14.30
N SER A 132 -11.84 -2.84 -14.48
CA SER A 132 -11.46 -2.24 -15.76
C SER A 132 -10.00 -2.51 -16.13
N GLN A 133 -9.12 -2.66 -15.14
CA GLN A 133 -7.71 -2.97 -15.33
C GLN A 133 -7.45 -4.45 -15.58
N LEU A 134 -8.35 -5.32 -15.11
CA LEU A 134 -8.26 -6.77 -15.26
C LEU A 134 -9.50 -7.35 -15.98
N PRO A 135 -9.89 -6.83 -17.16
CA PRO A 135 -11.19 -7.12 -17.76
C PRO A 135 -11.38 -8.57 -18.24
N PHE A 136 -10.30 -9.32 -18.36
CA PHE A 136 -10.30 -10.66 -18.96
C PHE A 136 -9.94 -11.76 -17.95
N ILE A 137 -9.67 -11.40 -16.71
CA ILE A 137 -9.29 -12.35 -15.69
C ILE A 137 -10.53 -12.63 -14.84
N GLU A 138 -10.98 -13.88 -14.78
CA GLU A 138 -11.84 -14.41 -13.73
C GLU A 138 -10.98 -15.04 -12.61
N PRO A 139 -9.97 -14.35 -12.06
CA PRO A 139 -9.12 -14.96 -11.07
C PRO A 139 -9.81 -14.89 -9.73
N VAL A 140 -9.52 -15.86 -8.93
CA VAL A 140 -9.82 -15.74 -7.50
C VAL A 140 -8.83 -14.78 -6.89
N ILE A 141 -9.22 -13.51 -6.73
CA ILE A 141 -8.45 -12.53 -5.96
C ILE A 141 -8.60 -12.91 -4.49
N VAL A 142 -7.52 -13.42 -3.92
CA VAL A 142 -7.52 -13.87 -2.52
C VAL A 142 -6.90 -12.85 -1.58
N ARG A 143 -6.28 -11.80 -2.12
CA ARG A 143 -5.67 -10.74 -1.33
C ARG A 143 -5.59 -9.40 -2.05
N ALA A 144 -5.82 -8.32 -1.31
CA ALA A 144 -5.57 -6.96 -1.76
C ALA A 144 -4.79 -6.21 -0.67
N ILE A 145 -3.63 -5.67 -1.02
CA ILE A 145 -2.70 -5.03 -0.08
C ILE A 145 -2.47 -3.58 -0.50
N PRO A 146 -2.57 -2.60 0.43
CA PRO A 146 -2.17 -1.24 0.15
C PRO A 146 -0.67 -1.15 -0.18
N ALA A 147 -0.30 -0.37 -1.17
CA ALA A 147 1.10 -0.20 -1.57
C ALA A 147 1.97 0.29 -0.42
N SER A 148 1.48 1.20 0.41
CA SER A 148 2.19 1.69 1.60
C SER A 148 2.55 0.58 2.57
N PHE A 149 1.64 -0.36 2.81
CA PHE A 149 1.87 -1.51 3.68
C PHE A 149 2.90 -2.47 3.06
N ALA A 150 2.73 -2.81 1.79
CA ALA A 150 3.64 -3.69 1.08
C ALA A 150 5.08 -3.12 1.06
N ILE A 151 5.25 -1.83 0.70
CA ILE A 151 6.55 -1.16 0.72
C ILE A 151 7.14 -1.14 2.15
N SER A 152 6.31 -0.94 3.17
CA SER A 152 6.75 -0.99 4.57
C SER A 152 7.32 -2.36 4.96
N CYS A 153 6.69 -3.45 4.53
CA CYS A 153 7.22 -4.81 4.74
C CYS A 153 8.58 -5.00 4.06
N PHE A 154 8.75 -4.47 2.84
CA PHE A 154 10.03 -4.50 2.15
C PHE A 154 11.11 -3.71 2.90
N ILE A 155 10.82 -2.47 3.29
CA ILE A 155 11.76 -1.61 4.03
C ILE A 155 12.15 -2.27 5.35
N ARG A 156 11.19 -2.88 6.06
CA ARG A 156 11.43 -3.58 7.32
C ARG A 156 12.40 -4.77 7.16
N SER A 157 12.41 -5.43 6.02
CA SER A 157 13.38 -6.51 5.75
C SER A 157 14.82 -6.01 5.61
N LEU A 158 15.01 -4.73 5.32
CA LEU A 158 16.32 -4.11 5.11
C LEU A 158 16.79 -3.27 6.31
N PHE A 159 15.86 -2.73 7.08
CA PHE A 159 16.16 -1.74 8.11
C PHE A 159 15.32 -1.98 9.37
N ASP A 160 15.90 -1.62 10.50
CA ASP A 160 15.17 -1.53 11.75
C ASP A 160 14.28 -0.28 11.74
N LEU A 161 12.96 -0.50 11.75
CA LEU A 161 11.97 0.57 11.69
C LEU A 161 11.66 1.09 13.09
N LYS A 162 11.74 2.40 13.24
CA LYS A 162 11.31 3.11 14.46
C LYS A 162 9.79 3.26 14.48
N SER A 163 9.27 3.76 15.62
CA SER A 163 7.84 3.88 15.88
C SER A 163 7.05 4.61 14.79
N THR A 164 7.61 5.71 14.26
CA THR A 164 7.01 6.49 13.17
C THR A 164 8.01 6.81 12.07
N TYR A 165 7.58 6.68 10.82
CA TYR A 165 8.41 6.92 9.66
C TYR A 165 7.60 7.43 8.48
N LEU A 166 8.28 8.02 7.50
CA LEU A 166 7.72 8.49 6.25
C LEU A 166 8.32 7.69 5.10
N ILE A 167 7.50 7.22 4.19
CA ILE A 167 7.92 6.70 2.90
C ILE A 167 7.62 7.77 1.84
N VAL A 168 8.63 8.08 1.04
CA VAL A 168 8.54 8.94 -0.13
C VAL A 168 8.83 8.07 -1.34
N GLU A 169 7.79 7.54 -1.96
CA GLU A 169 7.91 6.70 -3.14
C GLU A 169 7.96 7.57 -4.40
N CYS A 170 9.09 7.52 -5.10
CA CYS A 170 9.36 8.32 -6.28
C CYS A 170 9.01 7.52 -7.54
N ARG A 171 7.95 7.90 -8.21
CA ARG A 171 7.48 7.28 -9.45
C ARG A 171 7.75 8.19 -10.65
N ALA A 172 7.53 7.70 -11.87
CA ALA A 172 7.81 8.45 -13.10
C ALA A 172 6.99 9.74 -13.24
N TYR A 173 5.75 9.75 -12.74
CA TYR A 173 4.82 10.87 -12.94
C TYR A 173 4.30 11.49 -11.64
N GLU A 174 4.63 10.91 -10.51
CA GLU A 174 4.11 11.32 -9.21
C GLU A 174 5.05 10.92 -8.09
N ILE A 175 4.93 11.58 -6.94
CA ILE A 175 5.54 11.16 -5.69
C ILE A 175 4.42 10.79 -4.73
N CYS A 176 4.43 9.56 -4.27
CA CYS A 176 3.52 9.08 -3.25
C CYS A 176 4.14 9.23 -1.87
N LEU A 177 3.39 9.76 -0.92
CA LEU A 177 3.80 9.96 0.46
C LEU A 177 2.98 9.07 1.36
N TYR A 178 3.63 8.32 2.25
CA TYR A 178 2.97 7.47 3.23
C TYR A 178 3.56 7.73 4.62
N SER A 179 2.77 8.33 5.51
CA SER A 179 3.11 8.39 6.92
C SER A 179 2.70 7.08 7.57
N CYS A 180 3.65 6.40 8.17
CA CYS A 180 3.50 5.06 8.70
C CYS A 180 3.97 4.97 10.15
N ALA A 181 3.53 3.92 10.83
CA ALA A 181 4.01 3.55 12.16
C ALA A 181 4.14 2.04 12.32
N ILE A 182 4.90 1.62 13.31
CA ILE A 182 4.94 0.23 13.76
C ILE A 182 4.10 0.10 15.02
N VAL A 183 3.12 -0.79 14.97
CA VAL A 183 2.27 -1.15 16.11
C VAL A 183 2.34 -2.66 16.29
N GLU A 184 2.77 -3.11 17.47
CA GLU A 184 2.97 -4.54 17.78
C GLU A 184 3.79 -5.27 16.68
N GLY A 185 4.82 -4.59 16.16
CA GLY A 185 5.68 -5.13 15.10
C GLY A 185 5.08 -5.08 13.69
N ILE A 186 3.84 -4.61 13.52
CA ILE A 186 3.14 -4.56 12.23
C ILE A 186 3.17 -3.13 11.68
N PRO A 187 3.56 -2.92 10.41
CA PRO A 187 3.47 -1.61 9.76
C PRO A 187 2.00 -1.20 9.57
N ILE A 188 1.68 0.03 9.92
CA ILE A 188 0.37 0.62 9.64
C ILE A 188 0.53 1.94 8.89
N THR A 189 -0.43 2.27 8.03
CA THR A 189 -0.47 3.55 7.33
C THR A 189 -1.36 4.52 8.08
N LEU A 190 -0.79 5.64 8.55
CA LEU A 190 -1.53 6.70 9.24
C LEU A 190 -2.17 7.68 8.26
N SER A 191 -1.48 7.98 7.18
CA SER A 191 -1.99 8.82 6.09
C SER A 191 -1.19 8.63 4.80
N SER A 192 -1.84 8.88 3.68
CA SER A 192 -1.24 8.88 2.35
C SER A 192 -1.59 10.16 1.60
N ASP A 193 -0.72 10.57 0.69
CA ASP A 193 -0.95 11.69 -0.22
C ASP A 193 -0.13 11.51 -1.50
N VAL A 194 -0.47 12.26 -2.56
CA VAL A 194 0.19 12.18 -3.87
C VAL A 194 0.53 13.57 -4.37
N VAL A 195 1.73 13.74 -4.89
CA VAL A 195 2.22 14.97 -5.53
C VAL A 195 2.40 14.71 -7.02
N LYS A 196 1.60 15.37 -7.88
CA LYS A 196 1.63 15.18 -9.35
C LYS A 196 2.28 16.34 -10.11
N SER A 197 2.18 17.58 -9.60
CA SER A 197 2.66 18.79 -10.26
C SER A 197 3.26 19.76 -9.25
N ASN A 198 4.09 20.71 -9.73
CA ASN A 198 4.79 21.70 -8.88
C ASN A 198 5.50 21.04 -7.68
N VAL A 199 6.27 20.02 -7.98
CA VAL A 199 6.71 18.98 -7.05
C VAL A 199 7.39 19.56 -5.82
N SER A 200 8.31 20.54 -5.96
CA SER A 200 9.15 20.99 -4.85
C SER A 200 8.36 21.64 -3.70
N ASN A 201 7.49 22.61 -4.00
CA ASN A 201 6.73 23.30 -2.96
C ASN A 201 5.62 22.43 -2.37
N SER A 202 4.86 21.75 -3.24
CA SER A 202 3.79 20.85 -2.83
C SER A 202 4.34 19.68 -1.98
N LEU A 203 5.49 19.13 -2.33
CA LEU A 203 6.15 18.07 -1.58
C LEU A 203 6.52 18.55 -0.18
N LYS A 204 7.14 19.73 -0.07
CA LYS A 204 7.52 20.32 1.21
C LYS A 204 6.31 20.52 2.14
N GLU A 205 5.25 21.14 1.63
CA GLU A 205 4.03 21.39 2.41
C GLU A 205 3.37 20.08 2.90
N LYS A 206 3.31 19.08 2.03
CA LYS A 206 2.74 17.78 2.38
C LYS A 206 3.58 17.00 3.39
N ILE A 207 4.89 17.03 3.30
CA ILE A 207 5.79 16.42 4.31
C ILE A 207 5.56 17.06 5.67
N ILE A 208 5.53 18.38 5.75
CA ILE A 208 5.26 19.10 7.00
C ILE A 208 3.88 18.71 7.56
N PHE A 209 2.86 18.68 6.72
CA PHE A 209 1.51 18.29 7.13
C PHE A 209 1.47 16.85 7.69
N MET A 210 2.09 15.90 6.99
CA MET A 210 2.13 14.49 7.42
C MET A 210 2.87 14.31 8.73
N ASN A 211 3.97 15.04 8.93
CA ASN A 211 4.70 15.03 10.19
C ASN A 211 3.84 15.52 11.36
N HIS A 212 3.12 16.62 11.17
CA HIS A 212 2.19 17.10 12.21
C HIS A 212 1.05 16.11 12.49
N LYS A 213 0.57 15.42 11.45
CA LYS A 213 -0.49 14.43 11.60
C LYS A 213 0.00 13.19 12.36
N ALA A 214 1.21 12.71 12.09
CA ALA A 214 1.83 11.60 12.82
C ALA A 214 2.00 11.93 14.31
N GLY A 215 2.53 13.12 14.63
CA GLY A 215 2.70 13.57 16.02
C GLY A 215 1.40 13.69 16.82
N ARG A 216 0.28 14.02 16.15
CA ARG A 216 -1.04 14.03 16.80
C ARG A 216 -1.56 12.63 17.13
N PHE A 217 -1.24 11.66 16.29
CA PHE A 217 -1.76 10.30 16.43
C PHE A 217 -1.18 9.61 17.67
N PHE A 218 0.13 9.69 17.87
CA PHE A 218 0.83 9.03 18.99
C PHE A 218 1.11 9.95 20.19
N LYS A 219 0.70 11.22 20.14
CA LYS A 219 0.94 12.26 21.17
C LYS A 219 2.42 12.56 21.50
N THR A 220 3.37 11.90 20.84
CA THR A 220 4.79 11.98 21.24
C THR A 220 5.78 12.01 20.08
N ASP A 221 5.56 11.24 19.00
CA ASP A 221 6.64 10.99 18.08
C ASP A 221 6.42 11.65 16.72
N LEU A 222 7.22 12.66 16.46
CA LEU A 222 7.45 13.19 15.13
C LEU A 222 8.17 12.12 14.28
N ILE A 223 8.05 12.21 12.96
CA ILE A 223 8.72 11.32 12.03
C ILE A 223 10.23 11.37 12.28
N SER A 224 10.82 10.24 12.65
CA SER A 224 12.24 10.10 12.96
C SER A 224 13.06 9.43 11.87
N GLN A 225 12.40 8.73 10.95
CA GLN A 225 13.02 8.08 9.78
C GLN A 225 12.25 8.44 8.51
N VAL A 226 12.97 8.63 7.42
CA VAL A 226 12.39 8.83 6.09
C VAL A 226 13.07 7.89 5.10
N PHE A 227 12.26 7.13 4.36
CA PHE A 227 12.72 6.24 3.32
C PHE A 227 12.31 6.82 1.96
N VAL A 228 13.30 7.21 1.17
CA VAL A 228 13.08 7.63 -0.22
C VAL A 228 13.23 6.39 -1.10
N VAL A 229 12.11 5.89 -1.58
CA VAL A 229 12.06 4.68 -2.42
C VAL A 229 11.98 5.11 -3.87
N SER A 230 12.93 4.68 -4.68
CA SER A 230 12.97 5.06 -6.09
C SER A 230 13.23 3.87 -6.99
N GLY A 231 12.66 3.94 -8.20
CA GLY A 231 13.02 3.08 -9.32
C GLY A 231 13.98 3.78 -10.28
N GLU A 232 14.30 3.13 -11.39
CA GLU A 232 15.23 3.67 -12.43
C GLU A 232 14.76 5.00 -13.04
N ARG A 233 13.46 5.31 -12.97
CA ARG A 233 12.89 6.57 -13.43
C ARG A 233 12.07 7.21 -12.36
N SER A 234 12.44 8.39 -11.95
CA SER A 234 11.77 9.21 -10.98
C SER A 234 11.42 10.56 -11.60
N VAL A 235 10.27 11.13 -11.21
CA VAL A 235 9.84 12.48 -11.63
C VAL A 235 10.84 13.57 -11.24
N MET A 236 11.71 13.28 -10.28
CA MET A 236 12.76 14.18 -9.79
C MET A 236 13.95 13.35 -9.31
N PRO A 237 15.20 13.85 -9.44
CA PRO A 237 16.38 13.21 -8.85
C PRO A 237 16.22 12.93 -7.36
N VAL A 238 16.63 11.75 -6.92
CA VAL A 238 16.46 11.29 -5.54
C VAL A 238 17.18 12.20 -4.54
N GLU A 239 18.36 12.71 -4.93
CA GLU A 239 19.14 13.65 -4.12
C GLU A 239 18.36 14.93 -3.82
N LYS A 240 17.67 15.46 -4.83
CA LYS A 240 16.83 16.65 -4.70
C LYS A 240 15.62 16.39 -3.80
N ILE A 241 15.04 15.20 -3.87
CA ILE A 241 13.95 14.78 -2.98
C ILE A 241 14.48 14.71 -1.54
N ALA A 242 15.62 14.09 -1.32
CA ALA A 242 16.26 14.01 -0.01
C ALA A 242 16.58 15.41 0.57
N GLU A 243 17.02 16.35 -0.25
CA GLU A 243 17.22 17.74 0.15
C GLU A 243 15.91 18.44 0.58
N ILE A 244 14.82 18.25 -0.19
CA ILE A 244 13.50 18.78 0.15
C ILE A 244 13.01 18.19 1.48
N VAL A 245 13.13 16.88 1.64
CA VAL A 245 12.78 16.18 2.89
C VAL A 245 13.56 16.76 4.06
N SER A 246 14.88 16.81 3.96
CA SER A 246 15.76 17.36 5.00
C SER A 246 15.38 18.80 5.35
N SER A 247 15.12 19.63 4.32
CA SER A 247 14.73 21.02 4.54
C SER A 247 13.36 21.19 5.18
N SER A 248 12.45 20.24 4.93
CA SER A 248 11.07 20.24 5.46
C SER A 248 11.01 19.86 6.95
N LEU A 249 11.96 19.04 7.39
CA LEU A 249 12.01 18.45 8.72
C LEU A 249 13.14 19.04 9.60
N LYS A 250 13.67 20.22 9.24
CA LYS A 250 14.80 20.88 9.93
C LYS A 250 14.61 21.09 11.44
N ASN A 251 13.37 21.20 11.89
CA ASN A 251 13.05 21.45 13.30
C ASN A 251 12.94 20.14 14.11
N ILE A 252 13.24 19.00 13.50
CA ILE A 252 13.24 17.70 14.16
C ILE A 252 14.69 17.29 14.36
N ASP A 253 15.07 17.12 15.62
CA ASP A 253 16.40 16.62 15.96
C ASP A 253 16.57 15.19 15.41
N LYS A 254 17.53 15.03 14.50
CA LYS A 254 18.01 13.72 14.01
C LYS A 254 17.01 12.91 13.17
N VAL A 255 16.45 13.49 12.11
CA VAL A 255 15.77 12.68 11.08
C VAL A 255 16.80 11.88 10.29
N GLU A 256 16.63 10.58 10.28
CA GLU A 256 17.44 9.67 9.47
C GLU A 256 16.81 9.49 8.09
N ILE A 257 17.50 9.87 7.03
CA ILE A 257 17.03 9.71 5.64
C ILE A 257 17.80 8.58 5.00
N LYS A 258 17.07 7.58 4.48
CA LYS A 258 17.62 6.44 3.75
C LYS A 258 17.05 6.39 2.34
N VAL A 259 17.90 6.12 1.37
CA VAL A 259 17.51 5.89 -0.02
C VAL A 259 17.43 4.39 -0.27
N VAL A 260 16.36 3.96 -0.92
CA VAL A 260 16.08 2.56 -1.27
C VAL A 260 15.86 2.50 -2.78
N GLU A 261 16.85 2.01 -3.50
CA GLU A 261 16.80 1.87 -4.96
C GLU A 261 16.24 0.49 -5.33
N GLU A 262 14.92 0.34 -5.24
CA GLU A 262 14.23 -0.89 -5.60
C GLU A 262 12.87 -0.57 -6.24
N PRO A 263 12.76 -0.67 -7.57
CA PRO A 263 11.54 -0.33 -8.31
C PRO A 263 10.37 -1.28 -8.01
N PHE A 264 10.66 -2.48 -7.54
CA PHE A 264 9.69 -3.53 -7.29
C PHE A 264 9.38 -3.74 -5.80
N SER A 265 9.74 -2.77 -4.97
CA SER A 265 9.59 -2.81 -3.51
C SER A 265 8.17 -3.22 -3.04
N ALA A 266 7.13 -2.80 -3.76
CA ALA A 266 5.76 -3.09 -3.39
C ALA A 266 5.39 -4.57 -3.58
N VAL A 267 5.68 -5.18 -4.72
CA VAL A 267 5.37 -6.61 -4.95
C VAL A 267 6.29 -7.51 -4.12
N LYS A 268 7.56 -7.14 -3.96
CA LYS A 268 8.49 -7.86 -3.08
C LYS A 268 8.04 -7.81 -1.62
N GLY A 269 7.59 -6.65 -1.16
CA GLY A 269 7.07 -6.49 0.20
C GLY A 269 5.77 -7.25 0.45
N ALA A 270 4.92 -7.38 -0.56
CA ALA A 270 3.73 -8.23 -0.48
C ALA A 270 4.08 -9.70 -0.25
N TRP A 271 5.15 -10.21 -0.89
CA TRP A 271 5.66 -11.55 -0.65
C TRP A 271 6.23 -11.74 0.76
N LEU A 272 7.00 -10.78 1.26
CA LEU A 272 7.57 -10.84 2.61
C LEU A 272 6.49 -10.93 3.69
N PHE A 273 5.37 -10.22 3.49
CA PHE A 273 4.23 -10.32 4.39
C PHE A 273 3.65 -11.74 4.49
N GLU A 274 3.64 -12.51 3.40
CA GLU A 274 3.17 -13.90 3.42
C GLU A 274 4.14 -14.82 4.17
N ASP A 275 5.44 -14.57 4.10
CA ASP A 275 6.45 -15.40 4.76
C ASP A 275 6.51 -15.17 6.28
N GLU A 276 6.13 -14.00 6.77
CA GLU A 276 6.05 -13.69 8.21
C GLU A 276 4.86 -14.35 8.94
N LYS A 277 3.89 -14.88 8.20
CA LYS A 277 2.72 -15.59 8.77
C LYS A 277 2.98 -17.06 9.11
N LYS A 278 4.15 -17.57 8.79
CA LYS A 278 4.60 -18.93 9.13
C LYS A 278 5.20 -18.98 10.51
#